data_daf6b02246400053138eb13e2fc198c6
#
_entry.id   daf6b02246400053138eb13e2fc198c6
#
_cell.length_a   1.000
_cell.length_b   1.000
_cell.length_c   1.000
_cell.angle_alpha   90.00
_cell.angle_beta   90.00
_cell.angle_gamma   90.00
#
_symmetry.space_group_name_H-M   'P 1'
#
loop_
_entity.id
_entity.type
_entity.pdbx_description
1 polymer ?
#
loop_
_entity_poly.entity_id
_entity_poly.type
_entity_poly.pdbx_seq_one_letter_code
_entity_poly.pdbx_strand_id
1 'polypeptide(L)'
;MNEDPIGSIAMIVGVVLAIFVMIAIARAVRIVPQSEAYVVERLGRFRSVLHGGIHLLVPFVDRVAARIDLREQVVNFPSQSVITADQAMVEIDSVIYFQITDPRSATYEVANFLQAIEQLTATTLRNLIGSLDLEETQTSRESINKQLRGVLDEATGPWGIRVTRVELKSIEPPPNVLSAMVQQITAERTKRATILTAEAEREAQIKKAEGAKQAAVLAASAQQEAQVLQARGEKEALILQAEGARQAQILRAEGEAEAISVVFNAINQGHATPELLSYKYLEMLPRIANGQASKLWVLPSDLTGALDAILSLIHISEPTR
;
A
#
# COMPACT_ATOMS: atom_id res chain seq x y z
N MET A 1 25.19 -4.58 108.39
CA MET A 1 24.56 -4.02 107.21
C MET A 1 23.34 -4.89 106.90
N ASN A 2 22.19 -4.51 107.43
CA ASN A 2 20.90 -5.16 107.12
C ASN A 2 20.42 -4.60 105.79
N GLU A 3 20.66 -5.32 104.74
CA GLU A 3 19.97 -5.07 103.49
C GLU A 3 18.49 -5.44 103.68
N ASP A 4 17.61 -4.42 103.63
CA ASP A 4 16.16 -4.60 103.72
C ASP A 4 15.71 -5.48 102.57
N PRO A 5 15.29 -6.74 102.83
CA PRO A 5 14.91 -7.63 101.76
C PRO A 5 13.72 -7.14 100.90
N ILE A 6 12.94 -6.21 101.50
CA ILE A 6 11.81 -5.56 100.82
C ILE A 6 12.30 -4.56 99.75
N GLY A 7 13.42 -3.81 100.02
CA GLY A 7 13.99 -2.86 99.05
C GLY A 7 14.59 -3.62 97.81
N SER A 8 15.28 -4.73 98.02
CA SER A 8 15.84 -5.54 96.92
C SER A 8 14.74 -6.18 96.11
N ILE A 9 13.66 -6.69 96.65
CA ILE A 9 12.52 -7.24 95.95
C ILE A 9 11.82 -6.14 95.16
N ALA A 10 11.61 -4.96 95.70
CA ALA A 10 11.01 -3.80 95.00
C ALA A 10 11.84 -3.34 93.80
N MET A 11 13.19 -3.38 93.93
CA MET A 11 14.12 -3.03 92.88
C MET A 11 14.07 -4.05 91.75
N ILE A 12 14.03 -5.39 92.04
CA ILE A 12 13.92 -6.48 91.06
C ILE A 12 12.58 -6.41 90.33
N VAL A 13 11.47 -6.17 91.02
CA VAL A 13 10.15 -6.02 90.42
C VAL A 13 10.12 -4.78 89.51
N GLY A 14 10.74 -3.64 89.92
CA GLY A 14 10.85 -2.45 89.10
C GLY A 14 11.64 -2.69 87.80
N VAL A 15 12.77 -3.41 87.89
CA VAL A 15 13.60 -3.74 86.69
C VAL A 15 12.80 -4.70 85.76
N VAL A 16 12.13 -5.72 86.30
CA VAL A 16 11.31 -6.63 85.47
C VAL A 16 10.18 -5.87 84.79
N LEU A 17 9.52 -4.97 85.50
CA LEU A 17 8.45 -4.12 84.93
C LEU A 17 8.96 -3.16 83.84
N ALA A 18 10.14 -2.56 84.09
CA ALA A 18 10.78 -1.70 83.10
C ALA A 18 11.18 -2.48 81.82
N ILE A 19 11.72 -3.68 81.98
CA ILE A 19 12.03 -4.58 80.83
C ILE A 19 10.74 -4.98 80.13
N PHE A 20 9.70 -5.31 80.83
CA PHE A 20 8.37 -5.65 80.27
C PHE A 20 7.80 -4.49 79.46
N VAL A 21 7.80 -3.29 79.99
CA VAL A 21 7.35 -2.06 79.31
C VAL A 21 8.17 -1.80 78.08
N MET A 22 9.52 -1.94 78.18
CA MET A 22 10.42 -1.77 77.04
C MET A 22 10.10 -2.77 75.93
N ILE A 23 9.91 -4.06 76.22
CA ILE A 23 9.53 -5.08 75.27
C ILE A 23 8.14 -4.78 74.69
N ALA A 24 7.20 -4.35 75.50
CA ALA A 24 5.87 -3.97 75.04
C ALA A 24 5.90 -2.79 74.07
N ILE A 25 6.69 -1.77 74.32
CA ILE A 25 6.87 -0.62 73.39
C ILE A 25 7.55 -1.06 72.10
N ALA A 26 8.59 -1.89 72.18
CA ALA A 26 9.31 -2.43 71.02
C ALA A 26 8.39 -3.28 70.13
N ARG A 27 7.43 -4.02 70.72
CA ARG A 27 6.46 -4.81 69.96
C ARG A 27 5.21 -4.00 69.52
N ALA A 28 4.95 -2.84 70.11
CA ALA A 28 3.89 -1.97 69.71
C ALA A 28 4.12 -1.26 68.38
N VAL A 29 5.35 -0.96 68.06
CA VAL A 29 5.70 -0.30 66.79
C VAL A 29 5.79 -1.34 65.67
N ARG A 30 4.98 -1.17 64.63
CA ARG A 30 5.02 -1.96 63.38
C ARG A 30 5.26 -1.05 62.20
N ILE A 31 6.26 -1.41 61.40
CA ILE A 31 6.55 -0.78 60.12
C ILE A 31 5.96 -1.66 59.06
N VAL A 32 5.06 -1.09 58.26
CA VAL A 32 4.41 -1.79 57.09
C VAL A 32 5.05 -1.29 55.82
N PRO A 33 5.56 -2.14 54.97
CA PRO A 33 6.04 -1.75 53.62
C PRO A 33 4.90 -1.15 52.78
N GLN A 34 5.25 -0.27 51.85
CA GLN A 34 4.28 0.41 51.00
C GLN A 34 3.53 -0.56 50.04
N SER A 35 4.18 -1.68 49.70
CA SER A 35 3.62 -2.74 48.84
C SER A 35 2.71 -3.69 49.57
N GLU A 36 2.60 -3.63 50.90
CA GLU A 36 1.82 -4.57 51.70
C GLU A 36 0.74 -3.86 52.51
N ALA A 37 -0.30 -4.60 52.82
CA ALA A 37 -1.28 -4.20 53.80
C ALA A 37 -1.43 -5.27 54.88
N TYR A 38 -1.51 -4.85 56.14
CA TYR A 38 -1.70 -5.77 57.26
C TYR A 38 -3.12 -5.67 57.79
N VAL A 39 -3.82 -6.78 57.80
CA VAL A 39 -5.15 -6.89 58.41
C VAL A 39 -4.97 -7.16 59.90
N VAL A 40 -5.49 -6.29 60.76
CA VAL A 40 -5.34 -6.34 62.20
C VAL A 40 -6.67 -6.71 62.85
N GLU A 41 -6.62 -7.72 63.72
CA GLU A 41 -7.67 -8.14 64.62
C GLU A 41 -7.40 -7.70 66.04
N ARG A 42 -8.46 -7.32 66.72
CA ARG A 42 -8.46 -7.09 68.17
C ARG A 42 -9.40 -8.12 68.84
N LEU A 43 -8.82 -9.00 69.65
CA LEU A 43 -9.57 -10.06 70.33
C LEU A 43 -10.46 -10.86 69.39
N GLY A 44 -9.97 -11.21 68.21
CA GLY A 44 -10.71 -12.00 67.20
C GLY A 44 -11.71 -11.21 66.35
N ARG A 45 -11.77 -9.87 66.49
CA ARG A 45 -12.64 -9.03 65.64
C ARG A 45 -11.78 -8.14 64.76
N PHE A 46 -12.20 -7.96 63.51
CA PHE A 46 -11.55 -7.00 62.60
C PHE A 46 -11.52 -5.63 63.24
N ARG A 47 -10.34 -4.98 63.23
CA ARG A 47 -10.14 -3.62 63.71
C ARG A 47 -9.87 -2.66 62.55
N SER A 48 -8.82 -2.89 61.78
CA SER A 48 -8.38 -1.99 60.73
C SER A 48 -7.38 -2.66 59.78
N VAL A 49 -7.22 -2.06 58.61
CA VAL A 49 -6.16 -2.41 57.64
C VAL A 49 -5.09 -1.37 57.82
N LEU A 50 -3.83 -1.79 58.00
CA LEU A 50 -2.67 -0.96 58.09
C LEU A 50 -1.99 -0.91 56.70
N HIS A 51 -1.94 0.27 56.13
CA HIS A 51 -1.21 0.55 54.90
C HIS A 51 0.23 0.96 55.21
N GLY A 52 1.07 1.13 54.18
CA GLY A 52 2.47 1.49 54.33
C GLY A 52 2.72 2.65 55.28
N GLY A 53 3.67 2.49 56.21
CA GLY A 53 4.01 3.47 57.21
C GLY A 53 4.28 2.86 58.60
N ILE A 54 4.41 3.74 59.63
CA ILE A 54 4.63 3.35 61.01
C ILE A 54 3.28 3.34 61.74
N HIS A 55 2.95 2.22 62.35
CA HIS A 55 1.70 2.02 63.11
C HIS A 55 1.96 1.55 64.50
N LEU A 56 1.10 1.96 65.44
CA LEU A 56 1.14 1.55 66.82
C LEU A 56 0.02 0.54 67.08
N LEU A 57 0.42 -0.66 67.45
CA LEU A 57 -0.47 -1.79 67.81
C LEU A 57 -0.38 -2.00 69.33
N VAL A 58 -1.52 -2.31 69.97
CA VAL A 58 -1.54 -2.68 71.36
C VAL A 58 -1.02 -4.11 71.51
N PRO A 59 0.16 -4.31 72.11
CA PRO A 59 0.72 -5.64 72.26
C PRO A 59 -0.22 -6.49 73.12
N PHE A 60 -0.27 -7.78 72.84
CA PHE A 60 -1.13 -8.81 73.44
C PHE A 60 -2.62 -8.72 73.08
N VAL A 61 -3.16 -7.57 72.62
CA VAL A 61 -4.57 -7.38 72.27
C VAL A 61 -4.77 -7.36 70.76
N ASP A 62 -3.86 -6.66 70.05
CA ASP A 62 -3.88 -6.54 68.59
C ASP A 62 -3.01 -7.64 67.94
N ARG A 63 -3.55 -8.34 66.97
CA ARG A 63 -2.89 -9.41 66.21
C ARG A 63 -2.95 -9.09 64.73
N VAL A 64 -1.86 -9.27 64.02
CA VAL A 64 -1.85 -9.26 62.53
C VAL A 64 -2.40 -10.61 62.08
N ALA A 65 -3.63 -10.61 61.50
CA ALA A 65 -4.31 -11.79 61.01
C ALA A 65 -3.75 -12.23 59.62
N ALA A 66 -3.57 -11.28 58.73
CA ALA A 66 -3.02 -11.53 57.39
C ALA A 66 -2.09 -10.40 56.94
N ARG A 67 -1.13 -10.78 56.07
CA ARG A 67 -0.27 -9.85 55.34
C ARG A 67 -0.58 -10.05 53.87
N ILE A 68 -1.00 -8.99 53.22
CA ILE A 68 -1.48 -8.99 51.83
C ILE A 68 -0.55 -8.15 51.01
N ASP A 69 0.00 -8.69 49.94
CA ASP A 69 0.75 -7.95 48.92
C ASP A 69 -0.25 -7.25 47.99
N LEU A 70 -0.13 -5.94 47.84
CA LEU A 70 -1.00 -5.10 47.00
C LEU A 70 -0.53 -4.98 45.57
N ARG A 71 0.62 -5.52 45.25
CA ARG A 71 1.15 -5.52 43.87
C ARG A 71 0.34 -6.50 43.02
N GLU A 72 0.39 -6.28 41.71
CA GLU A 72 -0.13 -7.25 40.76
C GLU A 72 0.58 -8.61 40.89
N GLN A 73 -0.19 -9.66 41.05
CA GLN A 73 0.28 -11.01 41.18
C GLN A 73 -0.07 -11.81 39.95
N VAL A 74 0.76 -12.77 39.60
CA VAL A 74 0.60 -13.66 38.45
C VAL A 74 0.52 -15.08 38.94
N VAL A 75 -0.55 -15.77 38.54
CA VAL A 75 -0.73 -17.19 38.86
C VAL A 75 -0.95 -17.99 37.60
N ASN A 76 -0.18 -19.06 37.47
CA ASN A 76 -0.37 -20.06 36.41
C ASN A 76 -1.28 -21.16 36.94
N PHE A 77 -2.39 -21.39 36.27
CA PHE A 77 -3.24 -22.52 36.53
C PHE A 77 -2.87 -23.72 35.65
N PRO A 78 -2.95 -24.93 36.20
CA PRO A 78 -2.60 -26.13 35.44
C PRO A 78 -3.54 -26.34 34.27
N SER A 79 -3.09 -27.14 33.31
CA SER A 79 -3.88 -27.51 32.12
C SER A 79 -5.22 -28.13 32.53
N GLN A 80 -6.28 -27.65 31.87
CA GLN A 80 -7.65 -28.08 32.05
C GLN A 80 -8.16 -28.75 30.77
N SER A 81 -8.66 -29.97 30.88
CA SER A 81 -9.30 -30.66 29.77
C SER A 81 -10.74 -30.15 29.59
N VAL A 82 -11.02 -29.63 28.41
CA VAL A 82 -12.32 -29.08 28.01
C VAL A 82 -12.76 -29.69 26.69
N ILE A 83 -14.07 -29.84 26.48
CA ILE A 83 -14.65 -30.34 25.23
C ILE A 83 -15.27 -29.15 24.49
N THR A 84 -14.91 -28.95 23.24
CA THR A 84 -15.43 -27.93 22.32
C THR A 84 -16.81 -28.32 21.78
N ALA A 85 -17.49 -27.40 21.08
CA ALA A 85 -18.83 -27.65 20.52
C ALA A 85 -18.80 -28.76 19.43
N ASP A 86 -17.71 -28.89 18.70
CA ASP A 86 -17.44 -29.96 17.71
C ASP A 86 -16.90 -31.25 18.35
N GLN A 87 -17.02 -31.39 19.66
CA GLN A 87 -16.64 -32.58 20.45
C GLN A 87 -15.17 -32.91 20.47
N ALA A 88 -14.29 -31.96 20.13
CA ALA A 88 -12.85 -32.11 20.29
C ALA A 88 -12.47 -31.88 21.76
N MET A 89 -11.65 -32.78 22.31
CA MET A 89 -11.06 -32.59 23.64
C MET A 89 -9.81 -31.70 23.46
N VAL A 90 -9.70 -30.63 24.26
CA VAL A 90 -8.54 -29.74 24.26
C VAL A 90 -8.02 -29.54 25.67
N GLU A 91 -6.71 -29.42 25.80
CA GLU A 91 -6.05 -29.03 27.02
C GLU A 91 -5.69 -27.55 26.98
N ILE A 92 -6.07 -26.80 28.01
CA ILE A 92 -5.94 -25.35 28.03
C ILE A 92 -5.26 -24.91 29.32
N ASP A 93 -4.11 -24.25 29.17
CA ASP A 93 -3.39 -23.59 30.25
C ASP A 93 -3.80 -22.14 30.33
N SER A 94 -3.95 -21.61 31.54
CA SER A 94 -4.29 -20.20 31.74
C SER A 94 -3.37 -19.51 32.74
N VAL A 95 -3.14 -18.22 32.48
CA VAL A 95 -2.39 -17.33 33.36
C VAL A 95 -3.29 -16.16 33.72
N ILE A 96 -3.41 -15.92 35.02
CA ILE A 96 -4.26 -14.85 35.54
C ILE A 96 -3.42 -13.83 36.26
N TYR A 97 -3.60 -12.57 35.90
CA TYR A 97 -3.03 -11.40 36.54
C TYR A 97 -4.12 -10.75 37.40
N PHE A 98 -3.86 -10.62 38.68
CA PHE A 98 -4.81 -10.03 39.62
C PHE A 98 -4.11 -9.16 40.66
N GLN A 99 -4.86 -8.26 41.24
CA GLN A 99 -4.40 -7.38 42.29
C GLN A 99 -5.44 -7.36 43.43
N ILE A 100 -4.98 -7.42 44.68
CA ILE A 100 -5.85 -7.29 45.84
C ILE A 100 -6.08 -5.79 46.08
N THR A 101 -7.35 -5.37 45.96
CA THR A 101 -7.78 -3.97 46.16
C THR A 101 -8.32 -3.72 47.55
N ASP A 102 -8.99 -4.73 48.14
CA ASP A 102 -9.47 -4.66 49.53
C ASP A 102 -8.92 -5.85 50.36
N PRO A 103 -7.86 -5.62 51.15
CA PRO A 103 -7.29 -6.65 52.02
C PRO A 103 -8.24 -7.23 53.04
N ARG A 104 -9.22 -6.47 53.49
CA ARG A 104 -10.25 -6.96 54.43
C ARG A 104 -11.09 -8.04 53.79
N SER A 105 -11.71 -7.74 52.66
CA SER A 105 -12.57 -8.67 51.94
C SER A 105 -11.80 -9.92 51.50
N ALA A 106 -10.55 -9.77 51.03
CA ALA A 106 -9.68 -10.87 50.65
C ALA A 106 -9.35 -11.83 51.81
N THR A 107 -9.42 -11.33 53.07
CA THR A 107 -9.10 -12.12 54.25
C THR A 107 -10.34 -12.84 54.84
N TYR A 108 -11.50 -12.18 54.77
CA TYR A 108 -12.70 -12.66 55.52
C TYR A 108 -13.82 -13.21 54.64
N GLU A 109 -13.95 -12.78 53.38
CA GLU A 109 -15.02 -13.19 52.49
C GLU A 109 -14.74 -14.54 51.81
N VAL A 110 -13.45 -14.90 51.65
CA VAL A 110 -13.02 -16.13 51.02
C VAL A 110 -11.87 -16.80 51.76
N ALA A 111 -11.97 -18.09 52.04
CA ALA A 111 -10.94 -18.81 52.80
C ALA A 111 -9.64 -19.00 51.96
N ASN A 112 -9.78 -19.31 50.67
CA ASN A 112 -8.67 -19.48 49.77
C ASN A 112 -9.06 -18.91 48.40
N PHE A 113 -8.71 -17.68 48.16
CA PHE A 113 -9.09 -16.98 46.94
C PHE A 113 -8.37 -17.57 45.70
N LEU A 114 -7.17 -18.08 45.84
CA LEU A 114 -6.46 -18.70 44.69
C LEU A 114 -7.22 -19.96 44.21
N GLN A 115 -7.61 -20.83 45.11
CA GLN A 115 -8.37 -21.99 44.74
C GLN A 115 -9.77 -21.63 44.21
N ALA A 116 -10.39 -20.60 44.78
CA ALA A 116 -11.68 -20.13 44.29
C ALA A 116 -11.58 -19.55 42.86
N ILE A 117 -10.54 -18.77 42.56
CA ILE A 117 -10.27 -18.26 41.21
C ILE A 117 -10.01 -19.44 40.26
N GLU A 118 -9.22 -20.43 40.66
CA GLU A 118 -8.92 -21.60 39.85
C GLU A 118 -10.22 -22.34 39.44
N GLN A 119 -11.09 -22.66 40.41
CA GLN A 119 -12.34 -23.37 40.12
C GLN A 119 -13.29 -22.53 39.26
N LEU A 120 -13.38 -21.24 39.53
CA LEU A 120 -14.19 -20.33 38.74
C LEU A 120 -13.67 -20.23 37.30
N THR A 121 -12.36 -20.13 37.14
CA THR A 121 -11.68 -20.13 35.83
C THR A 121 -12.00 -21.41 35.07
N ALA A 122 -11.80 -22.57 35.70
CA ALA A 122 -12.07 -23.87 35.08
C ALA A 122 -13.52 -24.01 34.62
N THR A 123 -14.46 -23.55 35.44
CA THR A 123 -15.91 -23.64 35.13
C THR A 123 -16.29 -22.68 34.02
N THR A 124 -15.83 -21.44 34.09
CA THR A 124 -16.12 -20.42 33.08
C THR A 124 -15.47 -20.77 31.75
N LEU A 125 -14.19 -21.23 31.76
CA LEU A 125 -13.50 -21.68 30.59
C LEU A 125 -14.24 -22.84 29.89
N ARG A 126 -14.71 -23.82 30.67
CA ARG A 126 -15.51 -24.93 30.13
C ARG A 126 -16.77 -24.46 29.45
N ASN A 127 -17.47 -23.49 30.01
CA ASN A 127 -18.69 -22.93 29.43
C ASN A 127 -18.39 -22.14 28.14
N LEU A 128 -17.35 -21.32 28.14
CA LEU A 128 -16.97 -20.51 26.96
C LEU A 128 -16.49 -21.40 25.81
N ILE A 129 -15.55 -22.30 26.09
CA ILE A 129 -14.97 -23.19 25.06
C ILE A 129 -16.00 -24.21 24.57
N GLY A 130 -16.88 -24.72 25.47
CA GLY A 130 -17.93 -25.65 25.09
C GLY A 130 -18.99 -25.08 24.14
N SER A 131 -19.02 -23.77 23.98
CA SER A 131 -19.92 -23.09 23.02
C SER A 131 -19.20 -22.73 21.67
N LEU A 132 -17.90 -22.98 21.54
CA LEU A 132 -17.09 -22.65 20.39
C LEU A 132 -16.52 -23.92 19.75
N ASP A 133 -16.35 -23.88 18.44
CA ASP A 133 -15.62 -24.91 17.70
C ASP A 133 -14.10 -24.78 17.93
N LEU A 134 -13.35 -25.85 17.64
CA LEU A 134 -11.92 -25.87 17.83
C LEU A 134 -11.19 -24.78 17.03
N GLU A 135 -11.61 -24.53 15.78
CA GLU A 135 -11.04 -23.47 14.94
C GLU A 135 -11.33 -22.08 15.50
N GLU A 136 -12.57 -21.83 15.95
CA GLU A 136 -12.95 -20.58 16.60
C GLU A 136 -12.20 -20.37 17.92
N THR A 137 -12.00 -21.43 18.70
CA THR A 137 -11.25 -21.36 19.96
C THR A 137 -9.79 -20.93 19.72
N GLN A 138 -9.18 -21.36 18.63
CA GLN A 138 -7.81 -20.95 18.29
C GLN A 138 -7.72 -19.52 17.71
N THR A 139 -8.71 -19.09 16.94
CA THR A 139 -8.72 -17.79 16.28
C THR A 139 -9.25 -16.66 17.16
N SER A 140 -10.15 -16.97 18.10
CA SER A 140 -10.86 -15.99 18.92
C SER A 140 -10.30 -15.84 20.33
N ARG A 141 -9.03 -16.15 20.55
CA ARG A 141 -8.38 -16.11 21.87
C ARG A 141 -8.58 -14.79 22.61
N GLU A 142 -8.49 -13.67 21.92
CA GLU A 142 -8.65 -12.34 22.51
C GLU A 142 -10.08 -12.12 23.03
N SER A 143 -11.08 -12.59 22.30
CA SER A 143 -12.48 -12.53 22.72
C SER A 143 -12.73 -13.39 23.98
N ILE A 144 -12.17 -14.61 23.98
CA ILE A 144 -12.26 -15.53 25.12
C ILE A 144 -11.58 -14.92 26.35
N ASN A 145 -10.37 -14.38 26.22
CA ASN A 145 -9.64 -13.71 27.28
C ASN A 145 -10.43 -12.55 27.88
N LYS A 146 -11.07 -11.74 27.04
CA LYS A 146 -11.90 -10.60 27.46
C LYS A 146 -13.16 -11.05 28.21
N GLN A 147 -13.85 -12.04 27.70
CA GLN A 147 -15.06 -12.58 28.34
C GLN A 147 -14.71 -13.24 29.67
N LEU A 148 -13.68 -14.07 29.68
CA LEU A 148 -13.20 -14.74 30.87
C LEU A 148 -12.78 -13.73 31.96
N ARG A 149 -12.03 -12.70 31.59
CA ARG A 149 -11.68 -11.60 32.49
C ARG A 149 -12.92 -10.92 33.05
N GLY A 150 -13.93 -10.62 32.23
CA GLY A 150 -15.16 -9.96 32.69
C GLY A 150 -15.91 -10.76 33.74
N VAL A 151 -16.10 -12.05 33.50
CA VAL A 151 -16.79 -12.95 34.46
C VAL A 151 -15.98 -13.13 35.75
N LEU A 152 -14.65 -13.27 35.61
CA LEU A 152 -13.78 -13.42 36.79
C LEU A 152 -13.74 -12.14 37.63
N ASP A 153 -13.59 -10.96 37.02
CA ASP A 153 -13.52 -9.67 37.70
C ASP A 153 -14.86 -9.38 38.46
N GLU A 154 -16.01 -9.68 37.83
CA GLU A 154 -17.32 -9.55 38.46
C GLU A 154 -17.46 -10.48 39.69
N ALA A 155 -17.07 -11.73 39.55
CA ALA A 155 -17.17 -12.72 40.62
C ALA A 155 -16.17 -12.51 41.77
N THR A 156 -14.98 -11.98 41.49
CA THR A 156 -13.91 -11.73 42.48
C THR A 156 -14.03 -10.35 43.15
N GLY A 157 -14.80 -9.44 42.57
CA GLY A 157 -15.04 -8.11 43.12
C GLY A 157 -15.47 -8.09 44.57
N PRO A 158 -16.48 -8.90 45.00
CA PRO A 158 -16.92 -9.04 46.41
C PRO A 158 -15.78 -9.51 47.32
N TRP A 159 -14.80 -10.25 46.83
CA TRP A 159 -13.62 -10.69 47.59
C TRP A 159 -12.54 -9.64 47.69
N GLY A 160 -12.75 -8.44 47.11
CA GLY A 160 -11.77 -7.38 47.10
C GLY A 160 -10.56 -7.67 46.18
N ILE A 161 -10.78 -8.50 45.19
CA ILE A 161 -9.75 -8.89 44.19
C ILE A 161 -10.20 -8.39 42.82
N ARG A 162 -9.28 -7.71 42.13
CA ARG A 162 -9.49 -7.25 40.76
C ARG A 162 -8.66 -8.12 39.81
N VAL A 163 -9.31 -8.71 38.84
CA VAL A 163 -8.64 -9.43 37.75
C VAL A 163 -8.29 -8.44 36.65
N THR A 164 -6.98 -8.16 36.49
CA THR A 164 -6.47 -7.19 35.52
C THR A 164 -6.47 -7.78 34.12
N ARG A 165 -5.95 -9.00 34.00
CA ARG A 165 -5.79 -9.68 32.72
C ARG A 165 -5.86 -11.19 32.89
N VAL A 166 -6.39 -11.83 31.86
CA VAL A 166 -6.41 -13.28 31.71
C VAL A 166 -5.82 -13.64 30.36
N GLU A 167 -4.94 -14.59 30.31
CA GLU A 167 -4.31 -15.07 29.09
C GLU A 167 -4.38 -16.60 29.00
N LEU A 168 -4.81 -17.09 27.86
CA LEU A 168 -4.70 -18.50 27.52
C LEU A 168 -3.31 -18.74 26.93
N LYS A 169 -2.51 -19.54 27.63
CA LYS A 169 -1.12 -19.83 27.25
C LYS A 169 -1.07 -20.78 26.08
N SER A 170 -1.72 -21.95 26.20
CA SER A 170 -1.74 -22.99 25.17
C SER A 170 -3.13 -23.57 25.03
N ILE A 171 -3.51 -23.96 23.82
CA ILE A 171 -4.72 -24.72 23.52
C ILE A 171 -4.22 -25.89 22.66
N GLU A 172 -4.11 -27.05 23.29
CA GLU A 172 -3.51 -28.22 22.68
C GLU A 172 -4.55 -29.31 22.44
N PRO A 173 -4.94 -29.54 21.18
CA PRO A 173 -5.78 -30.69 20.85
C PRO A 173 -4.95 -31.98 20.88
N PRO A 174 -5.59 -33.15 21.05
CA PRO A 174 -4.91 -34.44 20.99
C PRO A 174 -4.17 -34.62 19.64
N PRO A 175 -3.04 -35.33 19.62
CA PRO A 175 -2.21 -35.49 18.42
C PRO A 175 -2.91 -36.05 17.19
N ASN A 176 -3.88 -36.94 17.39
CA ASN A 176 -4.72 -37.53 16.34
C ASN A 176 -5.63 -36.48 15.68
N VAL A 177 -6.24 -35.60 16.47
CA VAL A 177 -7.10 -34.50 15.99
C VAL A 177 -6.25 -33.46 15.28
N LEU A 178 -5.10 -33.11 15.87
CA LEU A 178 -4.15 -32.17 15.28
C LEU A 178 -3.69 -32.63 13.90
N SER A 179 -3.35 -33.91 13.74
CA SER A 179 -2.90 -34.45 12.45
C SER A 179 -3.98 -34.41 11.37
N ALA A 180 -5.23 -34.76 11.74
CA ALA A 180 -6.38 -34.71 10.82
C ALA A 180 -6.69 -33.26 10.42
N MET A 181 -6.66 -32.33 11.37
CA MET A 181 -6.90 -30.89 11.12
C MET A 181 -5.82 -30.28 10.21
N VAL A 182 -4.54 -30.62 10.43
CA VAL A 182 -3.44 -30.17 9.54
C VAL A 182 -3.66 -30.68 8.12
N GLN A 183 -4.05 -31.93 7.94
CA GLN A 183 -4.35 -32.49 6.63
C GLN A 183 -5.53 -31.77 5.97
N GLN A 184 -6.61 -31.54 6.69
CA GLN A 184 -7.79 -30.82 6.20
C GLN A 184 -7.45 -29.40 5.78
N ILE A 185 -6.77 -28.62 6.65
CA ILE A 185 -6.36 -27.25 6.35
C ILE A 185 -5.42 -27.21 5.14
N THR A 186 -4.48 -28.17 5.06
CA THR A 186 -3.57 -28.24 3.93
C THR A 186 -4.32 -28.53 2.62
N ALA A 187 -5.26 -29.47 2.64
CA ALA A 187 -6.09 -29.80 1.47
C ALA A 187 -6.95 -28.59 1.04
N GLU A 188 -7.56 -27.89 1.99
CA GLU A 188 -8.36 -26.70 1.71
C GLU A 188 -7.51 -25.55 1.14
N ARG A 189 -6.36 -25.27 1.75
CA ARG A 189 -5.41 -24.26 1.25
C ARG A 189 -4.92 -24.61 -0.16
N THR A 190 -4.58 -25.87 -0.41
CA THR A 190 -4.17 -26.33 -1.75
C THR A 190 -5.30 -26.15 -2.76
N LYS A 191 -6.53 -26.52 -2.40
CA LYS A 191 -7.71 -26.29 -3.25
C LYS A 191 -7.91 -24.81 -3.57
N ARG A 192 -7.87 -23.95 -2.55
CA ARG A 192 -8.01 -22.48 -2.73
C ARG A 192 -6.89 -21.92 -3.60
N ALA A 193 -5.65 -22.35 -3.37
CA ALA A 193 -4.48 -21.92 -4.17
C ALA A 193 -4.64 -22.32 -5.64
N THR A 194 -5.08 -23.56 -5.92
CA THR A 194 -5.32 -24.05 -7.29
C THR A 194 -6.42 -23.26 -7.99
N ILE A 195 -7.54 -22.99 -7.30
CA ILE A 195 -8.63 -22.17 -7.84
C ILE A 195 -8.14 -20.76 -8.16
N LEU A 196 -7.47 -20.11 -7.20
CA LEU A 196 -6.96 -18.75 -7.37
C LEU A 196 -5.94 -18.65 -8.51
N THR A 197 -5.07 -19.65 -8.64
CA THR A 197 -4.11 -19.73 -9.75
C THR A 197 -4.83 -19.84 -11.10
N ALA A 198 -5.82 -20.73 -11.19
CA ALA A 198 -6.59 -20.91 -12.42
C ALA A 198 -7.43 -19.65 -12.79
N GLU A 199 -7.99 -18.98 -11.80
CA GLU A 199 -8.70 -17.70 -12.01
C GLU A 199 -7.73 -16.59 -12.47
N ALA A 200 -6.56 -16.48 -11.84
CA ALA A 200 -5.54 -15.51 -12.23
C ALA A 200 -5.00 -15.76 -13.64
N GLU A 201 -4.77 -17.02 -14.02
CA GLU A 201 -4.37 -17.41 -15.38
C GLU A 201 -5.45 -17.06 -16.41
N ARG A 202 -6.71 -17.37 -16.10
CA ARG A 202 -7.84 -17.00 -16.96
C ARG A 202 -7.95 -15.50 -17.14
N GLU A 203 -7.87 -14.73 -16.07
CA GLU A 203 -7.93 -13.27 -16.13
C GLU A 203 -6.74 -12.68 -16.91
N ALA A 204 -5.54 -13.21 -16.71
CA ALA A 204 -4.35 -12.82 -17.46
C ALA A 204 -4.51 -13.10 -18.96
N GLN A 205 -5.09 -14.24 -19.34
CA GLN A 205 -5.35 -14.57 -20.74
C GLN A 205 -6.39 -13.63 -21.37
N ILE A 206 -7.48 -13.33 -20.64
CA ILE A 206 -8.50 -12.38 -21.10
C ILE A 206 -7.87 -11.00 -21.33
N LYS A 207 -7.14 -10.46 -20.34
CA LYS A 207 -6.48 -9.16 -20.45
C LYS A 207 -5.44 -9.11 -21.58
N LYS A 208 -4.71 -10.21 -21.79
CA LYS A 208 -3.76 -10.31 -22.89
C LYS A 208 -4.47 -10.30 -24.26
N ALA A 209 -5.59 -11.04 -24.39
CA ALA A 209 -6.39 -11.07 -25.62
C ALA A 209 -7.06 -9.70 -25.90
N GLU A 210 -7.58 -9.04 -24.87
CA GLU A 210 -8.12 -7.67 -24.97
C GLU A 210 -7.06 -6.66 -25.39
N GLY A 211 -5.88 -6.73 -24.78
CA GLY A 211 -4.74 -5.88 -25.15
C GLY A 211 -4.29 -6.11 -26.60
N ALA A 212 -4.22 -7.37 -27.04
CA ALA A 212 -3.90 -7.70 -28.42
C ALA A 212 -4.96 -7.19 -29.42
N LYS A 213 -6.24 -7.32 -29.07
CA LYS A 213 -7.34 -6.75 -29.86
C LYS A 213 -7.25 -5.23 -29.97
N GLN A 214 -7.03 -4.54 -28.85
CA GLN A 214 -6.88 -3.08 -28.84
C GLN A 214 -5.67 -2.63 -29.65
N ALA A 215 -4.53 -3.30 -29.51
CA ALA A 215 -3.34 -3.01 -30.30
C ALA A 215 -3.59 -3.21 -31.81
N ALA A 216 -4.28 -4.28 -32.23
CA ALA A 216 -4.64 -4.51 -33.62
C ALA A 216 -5.59 -3.44 -34.18
N VAL A 217 -6.61 -3.03 -33.40
CA VAL A 217 -7.54 -1.96 -33.80
C VAL A 217 -6.79 -0.63 -33.93
N LEU A 218 -5.93 -0.30 -32.98
CA LEU A 218 -5.13 0.93 -33.02
C LEU A 218 -4.16 0.95 -34.20
N ALA A 219 -3.51 -0.19 -34.49
CA ALA A 219 -2.62 -0.30 -35.66
C ALA A 219 -3.39 -0.12 -36.98
N ALA A 220 -4.57 -0.75 -37.11
CA ALA A 220 -5.40 -0.62 -38.30
C ALA A 220 -5.93 0.82 -38.47
N SER A 221 -6.36 1.48 -37.43
CA SER A 221 -6.81 2.88 -37.47
C SER A 221 -5.65 3.82 -37.85
N ALA A 222 -4.47 3.62 -37.26
CA ALA A 222 -3.28 4.41 -37.60
C ALA A 222 -2.86 4.22 -39.08
N GLN A 223 -2.93 2.98 -39.58
CA GLN A 223 -2.64 2.69 -40.99
C GLN A 223 -3.65 3.35 -41.94
N GLN A 224 -4.93 3.31 -41.59
CA GLN A 224 -5.99 4.01 -42.33
C GLN A 224 -5.76 5.53 -42.36
N GLU A 225 -5.44 6.11 -41.22
CA GLU A 225 -5.17 7.53 -41.10
C GLU A 225 -3.92 7.96 -41.89
N ALA A 226 -2.87 7.15 -41.85
CA ALA A 226 -1.66 7.36 -42.65
C ALA A 226 -1.96 7.32 -44.16
N GLN A 227 -2.77 6.36 -44.65
CA GLN A 227 -3.18 6.30 -46.05
C GLN A 227 -4.02 7.51 -46.49
N VAL A 228 -4.95 7.95 -45.64
CA VAL A 228 -5.76 9.16 -45.91
C VAL A 228 -4.90 10.42 -45.97
N LEU A 229 -3.94 10.57 -45.06
CA LEU A 229 -3.01 11.68 -45.04
C LEU A 229 -2.10 11.67 -46.27
N GLN A 230 -1.57 10.50 -46.64
CA GLN A 230 -0.76 10.35 -47.85
C GLN A 230 -1.54 10.74 -49.11
N ALA A 231 -2.78 10.17 -49.28
CA ALA A 231 -3.62 10.49 -50.43
C ALA A 231 -4.01 11.97 -50.48
N ARG A 232 -4.23 12.62 -49.35
CA ARG A 232 -4.47 14.07 -49.29
C ARG A 232 -3.21 14.84 -49.70
N GLY A 233 -2.03 14.46 -49.24
CA GLY A 233 -0.75 15.07 -49.61
C GLY A 233 -0.48 14.91 -51.10
N GLU A 234 -0.68 13.73 -51.67
CA GLU A 234 -0.52 13.51 -53.13
C GLU A 234 -1.51 14.36 -53.96
N LYS A 235 -2.76 14.43 -53.52
CA LYS A 235 -3.77 15.29 -54.16
C LYS A 235 -3.34 16.79 -54.13
N GLU A 236 -2.89 17.25 -52.99
CA GLU A 236 -2.48 18.67 -52.82
C GLU A 236 -1.21 18.97 -53.63
N ALA A 237 -0.25 18.05 -53.65
CA ALA A 237 0.93 18.16 -54.48
C ALA A 237 0.59 18.22 -55.98
N LEU A 238 -0.34 17.40 -56.48
CA LEU A 238 -0.81 17.42 -57.85
C LEU A 238 -1.53 18.74 -58.20
N ILE A 239 -2.35 19.27 -57.30
CA ILE A 239 -3.01 20.57 -57.48
C ILE A 239 -1.98 21.67 -57.58
N LEU A 240 -1.04 21.75 -56.64
CA LEU A 240 0.01 22.76 -56.63
C LEU A 240 0.90 22.65 -57.86
N GLN A 241 1.23 21.46 -58.31
CA GLN A 241 1.98 21.23 -59.54
C GLN A 241 1.22 21.73 -60.81
N ALA A 242 -0.09 21.40 -60.86
CA ALA A 242 -0.95 21.85 -61.98
C ALA A 242 -1.13 23.38 -61.97
N GLU A 243 -1.32 24.00 -60.82
CA GLU A 243 -1.38 25.44 -60.68
C GLU A 243 -0.05 26.13 -61.05
N GLY A 244 1.05 25.57 -60.57
CA GLY A 244 2.41 26.07 -60.95
C GLY A 244 2.68 25.95 -62.46
N ALA A 245 2.27 24.81 -63.07
CA ALA A 245 2.39 24.65 -64.54
C ALA A 245 1.53 25.64 -65.30
N ARG A 246 0.27 25.84 -64.88
CA ARG A 246 -0.62 26.83 -65.44
C ARG A 246 -0.08 28.25 -65.32
N GLN A 247 0.42 28.63 -64.15
CA GLN A 247 1.02 29.94 -63.92
C GLN A 247 2.28 30.16 -64.76
N ALA A 248 3.12 29.14 -64.85
CA ALA A 248 4.30 29.19 -65.68
C ALA A 248 3.95 29.35 -67.19
N GLN A 249 2.86 28.72 -67.64
CA GLN A 249 2.42 28.85 -69.01
C GLN A 249 1.82 30.24 -69.33
N ILE A 250 1.07 30.80 -68.37
CA ILE A 250 0.55 32.17 -68.46
C ILE A 250 1.72 33.19 -68.54
N LEU A 251 2.63 33.09 -67.59
CA LEU A 251 3.82 33.98 -67.54
C LEU A 251 4.70 33.89 -68.83
N ARG A 252 4.83 32.67 -69.38
CA ARG A 252 5.52 32.51 -70.69
C ARG A 252 4.75 33.18 -71.82
N ALA A 253 3.43 32.96 -71.91
CA ALA A 253 2.61 33.61 -72.94
C ALA A 253 2.59 35.11 -72.81
N GLU A 254 2.52 35.67 -71.61
CA GLU A 254 2.61 37.10 -71.34
C GLU A 254 3.99 37.67 -71.75
N GLY A 255 5.10 36.96 -71.35
CA GLY A 255 6.43 37.33 -71.73
C GLY A 255 6.69 37.28 -73.27
N GLU A 256 6.13 36.24 -73.96
CA GLU A 256 6.17 36.15 -75.41
C GLU A 256 5.34 37.28 -76.08
N ALA A 257 4.18 37.59 -75.57
CA ALA A 257 3.33 38.70 -76.09
C ALA A 257 4.03 40.04 -75.87
N GLU A 258 4.65 40.29 -74.74
CA GLU A 258 5.40 41.49 -74.45
C GLU A 258 6.65 41.57 -75.35
N ALA A 259 7.41 40.45 -75.51
CA ALA A 259 8.55 40.39 -76.40
C ALA A 259 8.15 40.72 -77.86
N ILE A 260 7.06 40.16 -78.37
CA ILE A 260 6.48 40.39 -79.67
C ILE A 260 6.14 41.89 -79.83
N SER A 261 5.43 42.44 -78.82
CA SER A 261 5.03 43.85 -78.77
C SER A 261 6.23 44.78 -78.83
N VAL A 262 7.28 44.53 -78.05
CA VAL A 262 8.53 45.30 -78.06
C VAL A 262 9.19 45.22 -79.42
N VAL A 263 9.26 44.04 -80.03
CA VAL A 263 9.89 43.89 -81.40
C VAL A 263 9.04 44.62 -82.47
N PHE A 264 7.70 44.48 -82.39
CA PHE A 264 6.80 45.19 -83.32
C PHE A 264 6.91 46.72 -83.23
N ASN A 265 7.00 47.25 -82.02
CA ASN A 265 7.13 48.68 -81.75
C ASN A 265 8.48 49.17 -82.23
N ALA A 266 9.58 48.41 -82.06
CA ALA A 266 10.92 48.74 -82.55
C ALA A 266 10.95 48.71 -84.05
N ILE A 267 10.27 47.77 -84.75
CA ILE A 267 10.18 47.70 -86.20
C ILE A 267 9.40 48.90 -86.76
N ASN A 268 8.30 49.29 -86.12
CA ASN A 268 7.48 50.44 -86.55
C ASN A 268 8.18 51.79 -86.40
N GLN A 269 8.91 51.95 -85.29
CA GLN A 269 9.68 53.19 -85.03
C GLN A 269 10.92 53.30 -85.90
N GLY A 270 11.52 52.19 -86.35
CA GLY A 270 12.80 52.14 -87.09
C GLY A 270 12.65 52.20 -88.62
N HIS A 271 11.47 52.47 -89.22
CA HIS A 271 11.22 52.38 -90.66
C HIS A 271 11.73 51.05 -91.25
N ALA A 272 10.91 50.00 -91.23
CA ALA A 272 11.26 48.69 -91.69
C ALA A 272 11.73 48.69 -93.15
N THR A 273 13.03 48.55 -93.38
CA THR A 273 13.58 48.33 -94.70
C THR A 273 13.48 46.90 -95.14
N PRO A 274 13.32 46.54 -96.42
CA PRO A 274 13.30 45.18 -96.94
C PRO A 274 14.46 44.29 -96.45
N GLU A 275 15.64 44.89 -96.22
CA GLU A 275 16.80 44.14 -95.73
C GLU A 275 16.66 43.70 -94.27
N LEU A 276 16.00 44.47 -93.38
CA LEU A 276 15.76 44.12 -91.98
C LEU A 276 14.76 42.95 -91.86
N LEU A 277 13.73 42.93 -92.69
CA LEU A 277 12.77 41.85 -92.75
C LEU A 277 13.45 40.55 -93.24
N SER A 278 14.33 40.65 -94.23
CA SER A 278 15.10 39.48 -94.74
C SER A 278 16.02 38.94 -93.65
N TYR A 279 16.68 39.77 -92.83
CA TYR A 279 17.55 39.38 -91.73
C TYR A 279 16.71 38.67 -90.65
N LYS A 280 15.55 39.17 -90.23
CA LYS A 280 14.65 38.56 -89.26
C LYS A 280 14.12 37.24 -89.74
N TYR A 281 13.85 37.06 -91.03
CA TYR A 281 13.45 35.81 -91.62
C TYR A 281 14.58 34.77 -91.49
N LEU A 282 15.80 35.12 -91.80
CA LEU A 282 17.01 34.26 -91.65
C LEU A 282 17.21 33.86 -90.17
N GLU A 283 16.98 34.76 -89.22
CA GLU A 283 17.15 34.52 -87.79
C GLU A 283 16.11 33.48 -87.29
N MET A 284 14.91 33.42 -87.92
CA MET A 284 13.82 32.47 -87.53
C MET A 284 14.03 31.08 -88.10
N LEU A 285 14.78 30.95 -89.22
CA LEU A 285 15.04 29.65 -89.88
C LEU A 285 15.70 28.60 -88.94
N PRO A 286 16.72 28.89 -88.13
CA PRO A 286 17.30 27.93 -87.22
C PRO A 286 16.27 27.48 -86.10
N ARG A 287 15.44 28.38 -85.65
CA ARG A 287 14.39 28.08 -84.66
C ARG A 287 13.33 27.13 -85.20
N ILE A 288 12.97 27.32 -86.48
CA ILE A 288 12.03 26.41 -87.17
C ILE A 288 12.72 25.06 -87.46
N ALA A 289 14.03 25.06 -87.78
CA ALA A 289 14.78 23.84 -88.02
C ALA A 289 14.99 22.96 -86.84
N ASN A 290 15.08 23.52 -85.64
CA ASN A 290 15.26 22.80 -84.38
C ASN A 290 13.96 22.32 -83.72
N GLY A 291 12.74 22.65 -84.23
CA GLY A 291 11.46 22.16 -83.77
C GLY A 291 11.25 20.65 -84.07
N GLN A 292 10.63 19.88 -83.21
CA GLN A 292 10.36 18.45 -83.33
C GLN A 292 9.12 18.11 -84.26
N ALA A 293 8.45 19.14 -84.81
CA ALA A 293 7.28 18.91 -85.68
C ALA A 293 7.68 18.62 -87.10
N SER A 294 6.78 17.94 -87.90
CA SER A 294 6.96 17.73 -89.33
C SER A 294 7.22 19.01 -90.07
N LYS A 295 8.37 19.15 -90.73
CA LYS A 295 8.86 20.36 -91.34
C LYS A 295 8.34 20.43 -92.78
N LEU A 296 7.41 21.33 -93.00
CA LEU A 296 7.03 21.76 -94.33
C LEU A 296 7.63 23.17 -94.59
N TRP A 297 8.59 23.21 -95.54
CA TRP A 297 9.25 24.47 -95.90
C TRP A 297 8.49 25.08 -97.07
N VAL A 298 7.79 26.18 -96.85
CA VAL A 298 7.24 27.04 -97.91
C VAL A 298 8.11 28.24 -98.07
N LEU A 299 8.94 28.23 -99.11
CA LEU A 299 9.79 29.36 -99.45
C LEU A 299 9.06 30.31 -100.45
N PRO A 300 8.82 31.57 -100.10
CA PRO A 300 8.30 32.54 -101.04
C PRO A 300 9.27 32.68 -102.23
N SER A 301 8.80 32.85 -103.44
CA SER A 301 9.57 32.96 -104.67
C SER A 301 10.46 34.17 -104.71
N ASP A 302 10.26 35.22 -103.91
CA ASP A 302 11.06 36.41 -103.86
C ASP A 302 12.32 36.28 -103.05
N LEU A 303 12.56 35.19 -102.33
CA LEU A 303 13.77 34.90 -101.58
C LEU A 303 14.88 34.26 -102.37
N THR A 304 14.57 33.74 -103.54
CA THR A 304 15.56 33.17 -104.42
C THR A 304 16.56 34.25 -104.94
N GLY A 305 16.08 35.51 -105.11
CA GLY A 305 16.98 36.65 -105.49
C GLY A 305 17.93 37.10 -104.36
N ALA A 306 17.50 36.93 -103.06
CA ALA A 306 18.34 37.28 -101.91
C ALA A 306 19.41 36.20 -101.65
N LEU A 307 19.10 34.92 -101.94
CA LEU A 307 20.05 33.83 -101.84
C LEU A 307 21.12 33.89 -102.97
N ASP A 308 20.76 34.29 -104.20
CA ASP A 308 21.69 34.51 -105.28
C ASP A 308 22.68 35.66 -105.01
N ALA A 309 22.22 36.72 -104.31
CA ALA A 309 23.08 37.87 -103.89
C ALA A 309 24.05 37.44 -102.79
N ILE A 310 23.72 36.51 -101.88
CA ILE A 310 24.60 36.00 -100.85
C ILE A 310 25.62 34.98 -101.46
N LEU A 311 25.18 34.15 -102.34
CA LEU A 311 26.04 33.17 -103.02
C LEU A 311 27.06 33.92 -103.97
N SER A 312 26.72 35.06 -104.57
CA SER A 312 27.60 35.82 -105.33
C SER A 312 28.70 36.56 -104.47
N LEU A 313 28.42 36.86 -103.22
CA LEU A 313 29.36 37.41 -102.24
C LEU A 313 30.36 36.35 -101.75
N ILE A 314 29.97 35.11 -101.66
CA ILE A 314 30.85 33.98 -101.24
C ILE A 314 31.82 33.61 -102.34
N HIS A 315 31.50 33.81 -103.65
CA HIS A 315 32.39 33.53 -104.80
C HIS A 315 33.46 34.60 -105.03
N ILE A 316 33.40 35.75 -104.32
CA ILE A 316 34.47 36.82 -104.46
C ILE A 316 35.64 36.63 -103.48
N SER A 317 35.60 35.66 -102.57
CA SER A 317 36.69 35.49 -101.58
C SER A 317 37.49 34.18 -101.72
N GLU A 318 37.68 33.62 -102.92
CA GLU A 318 38.80 32.69 -103.15
C GLU A 318 39.99 33.43 -103.67
N PRO A 319 41.09 33.67 -102.92
CA PRO A 319 42.34 33.98 -103.43
C PRO A 319 43.01 32.79 -104.06
N THR A 320 43.38 32.86 -105.39
CA THR A 320 44.28 32.01 -106.06
C THR A 320 45.54 31.74 -105.24
N ARG A 321 45.70 30.56 -104.77
CA ARG A 321 46.81 29.58 -104.83
C ARG A 321 46.53 28.43 -103.89
#